data_9f7d6f0a20efdce5a4867babcac29472
#
_entry.id   9f7d6f0a20efdce5a4867babcac29472
#
_cell.length_a   1.000
_cell.length_b   1.000
_cell.length_c   1.000
_cell.angle_alpha   90.00
_cell.angle_beta   90.00
_cell.angle_gamma   90.00
#
_symmetry.space_group_name_H-M   'P 1'
#
loop_
_entity.id
_entity.type
_entity.pdbx_description
1 polymer ?
#
loop_
_entity_poly.entity_id
_entity_poly.type
_entity_poly.pdbx_seq_one_letter_code
_entity_poly.pdbx_strand_id
1 'polypeptide(L)'
;IEAVTHVASLTHTDQHYAQIVAALAPQGQLALIDDPGQLDVMALKRKSLSLHWESMFTRSSFSTPDLQQQHVLLNRVAELVDSGVLRTTLGENYGRIDAANLRRAHAHIESHRAVGKVVLEGF
;
A
#
# COMPACT_ATOMS: atom_id res chain seq x y z
N ILE A 1 -27.38 0.14 -3.88
CA ILE A 1 -25.91 0.23 -3.88
C ILE A 1 -25.46 -0.26 -2.51
N GLU A 2 -24.67 -1.30 -2.44
CA GLU A 2 -24.04 -1.78 -1.20
C GLU A 2 -23.22 -0.65 -0.59
N ALA A 3 -23.34 -0.43 0.73
CA ALA A 3 -22.64 0.65 1.41
C ALA A 3 -21.15 0.30 1.56
N VAL A 4 -20.26 1.22 1.24
CA VAL A 4 -18.82 1.05 1.44
C VAL A 4 -18.50 1.20 2.92
N THR A 5 -18.17 0.11 3.59
CA THR A 5 -17.87 0.10 5.04
C THR A 5 -16.40 0.25 5.36
N HIS A 6 -15.52 -0.15 4.44
CA HIS A 6 -14.06 -0.09 4.61
C HIS A 6 -13.40 0.43 3.34
N VAL A 7 -12.44 1.33 3.51
CA VAL A 7 -11.56 1.82 2.44
C VAL A 7 -10.10 1.65 2.88
N ALA A 8 -9.30 1.04 2.03
CA ALA A 8 -7.84 1.07 2.13
C ALA A 8 -7.30 2.09 1.12
N SER A 9 -6.77 3.20 1.61
CA SER A 9 -6.14 4.22 0.79
C SER A 9 -4.65 3.96 0.72
N LEU A 10 -4.16 3.63 -0.48
CA LEU A 10 -2.80 3.13 -0.69
C LEU A 10 -1.87 4.16 -1.32
N THR A 11 -2.44 5.27 -1.83
CA THR A 11 -1.68 6.35 -2.47
C THR A 11 -2.58 7.56 -2.71
N HIS A 12 -1.98 8.76 -2.77
CA HIS A 12 -2.65 10.02 -3.07
C HIS A 12 -3.90 10.29 -2.22
N THR A 13 -3.85 9.90 -0.94
CA THR A 13 -4.97 10.06 -0.02
C THR A 13 -5.45 11.50 0.07
N ASP A 14 -4.54 12.47 0.09
CA ASP A 14 -4.84 13.90 0.12
C ASP A 14 -5.75 14.35 -1.04
N GLN A 15 -5.51 13.82 -2.25
CA GLN A 15 -6.28 14.14 -3.45
C GLN A 15 -7.68 13.49 -3.46
N HIS A 16 -7.82 12.34 -2.82
CA HIS A 16 -9.05 11.53 -2.84
C HIS A 16 -9.84 11.58 -1.53
N TYR A 17 -9.33 12.27 -0.51
CA TYR A 17 -9.89 12.24 0.84
C TYR A 17 -11.38 12.61 0.90
N ALA A 18 -11.77 13.67 0.21
CA ALA A 18 -13.19 14.10 0.20
C ALA A 18 -14.12 13.03 -0.41
N GLN A 19 -13.69 12.39 -1.50
CA GLN A 19 -14.44 11.31 -2.15
C GLN A 19 -14.51 10.06 -1.27
N ILE A 20 -13.42 9.72 -0.59
CA ILE A 20 -13.35 8.60 0.35
C ILE A 20 -14.34 8.81 1.49
N VAL A 21 -14.32 9.99 2.13
CA VAL A 21 -15.25 10.35 3.20
C VAL A 21 -16.70 10.34 2.72
N ALA A 22 -16.95 10.80 1.50
CA ALA A 22 -18.29 10.78 0.92
C ALA A 22 -18.80 9.35 0.65
N ALA A 23 -17.94 8.46 0.18
CA ALA A 23 -18.27 7.07 -0.17
C ALA A 23 -18.50 6.18 1.06
N LEU A 24 -17.76 6.40 2.15
CA LEU A 24 -17.89 5.60 3.37
C LEU A 24 -19.28 5.74 4.00
N ALA A 25 -19.86 4.62 4.37
CA ALA A 25 -21.06 4.55 5.19
C ALA A 25 -20.81 5.10 6.60
N PRO A 26 -21.86 5.53 7.34
CA PRO A 26 -21.71 5.84 8.76
C PRO A 26 -21.05 4.70 9.54
N GLN A 27 -20.13 5.04 10.45
CA GLN A 27 -19.29 4.12 11.24
C GLN A 27 -18.31 3.30 10.40
N GLY A 28 -18.08 3.69 9.14
CA GLY A 28 -17.08 3.05 8.27
C GLY A 28 -15.64 3.31 8.72
N GLN A 29 -14.71 2.57 8.14
CA GLN A 29 -13.30 2.57 8.50
C GLN A 29 -12.44 2.98 7.30
N LEU A 30 -11.49 3.87 7.55
CA LEU A 30 -10.47 4.30 6.60
C LEU A 30 -9.09 3.87 7.09
N ALA A 31 -8.42 3.01 6.34
CA ALA A 31 -7.02 2.65 6.59
C ALA A 31 -6.10 3.38 5.60
N LEU A 32 -4.99 3.90 6.07
CA LEU A 32 -3.99 4.66 5.30
C LEU A 32 -2.62 4.02 5.43
N ILE A 33 -1.87 4.02 4.33
CA ILE A 33 -0.46 3.60 4.31
C ILE A 33 0.47 4.68 3.73
N ASP A 34 -0.07 5.68 3.03
CA ASP A 34 0.71 6.79 2.49
C ASP A 34 0.84 7.94 3.51
N ASP A 35 1.66 8.92 3.17
CA ASP A 35 1.99 10.06 4.03
C ASP A 35 1.31 11.35 3.50
N PRO A 36 -0.01 11.50 3.65
CA PRO A 36 -0.69 12.72 3.25
C PRO A 36 -0.19 13.90 4.11
N GLY A 37 -0.06 15.09 3.52
CA GLY A 37 0.45 16.25 4.22
C GLY A 37 -0.44 16.68 5.39
N GLN A 38 -1.72 16.95 5.15
CA GLN A 38 -2.69 17.33 6.17
C GLN A 38 -4.08 16.82 5.82
N LEU A 39 -4.76 16.20 6.78
CA LEU A 39 -6.13 15.74 6.65
C LEU A 39 -7.05 16.43 7.66
N ASP A 40 -8.22 16.86 7.21
CA ASP A 40 -9.26 17.40 8.10
C ASP A 40 -10.00 16.26 8.81
N VAL A 41 -9.57 15.93 10.02
CA VAL A 41 -10.20 14.89 10.84
C VAL A 41 -11.65 15.23 11.22
N MET A 42 -12.05 16.51 11.18
CA MET A 42 -13.42 16.91 11.48
C MET A 42 -14.41 16.42 10.39
N ALA A 43 -13.94 16.22 9.17
CA ALA A 43 -14.75 15.63 8.11
C ALA A 43 -15.24 14.21 8.45
N LEU A 44 -14.53 13.48 9.29
CA LEU A 44 -14.89 12.11 9.71
C LEU A 44 -16.03 12.11 10.76
N LYS A 45 -16.15 13.19 11.54
CA LYS A 45 -17.01 13.26 12.73
C LYS A 45 -18.49 13.02 12.41
N ARG A 46 -18.99 13.61 11.33
CA ARG A 46 -20.44 13.55 10.99
C ARG A 46 -20.94 12.11 10.81
N LYS A 47 -20.08 11.22 10.29
CA LYS A 47 -20.40 9.82 10.05
C LYS A 47 -19.82 8.89 11.11
N SER A 48 -19.18 9.41 12.17
CA SER A 48 -18.43 8.62 13.16
C SER A 48 -17.44 7.65 12.52
N LEU A 49 -16.68 8.10 11.51
CA LEU A 49 -15.70 7.27 10.82
C LEU A 49 -14.47 7.05 11.69
N SER A 50 -13.86 5.87 11.56
CA SER A 50 -12.58 5.54 12.18
C SER A 50 -11.45 5.72 11.18
N LEU A 51 -10.30 6.23 11.66
CA LEU A 51 -9.05 6.33 10.91
C LEU A 51 -8.02 5.38 11.51
N HIS A 52 -7.40 4.56 10.67
CA HIS A 52 -6.37 3.61 11.04
C HIS A 52 -5.11 3.85 10.22
N TRP A 53 -3.98 4.03 10.92
CA TRP A 53 -2.68 4.13 10.28
C TRP A 53 -2.04 2.74 10.17
N GLU A 54 -1.49 2.46 8.99
CA GLU A 54 -0.57 1.36 8.79
C GLU A 54 0.82 1.93 8.48
N SER A 55 1.79 1.59 9.33
CA SER A 55 3.19 1.92 9.13
C SER A 55 4.04 0.68 9.35
N MET A 56 4.61 0.19 8.26
CA MET A 56 5.42 -1.04 8.26
C MET A 56 6.64 -0.96 9.18
N PHE A 57 7.12 0.24 9.47
CA PHE A 57 8.32 0.44 10.29
C PHE A 57 8.04 0.62 11.78
N THR A 58 6.80 0.72 12.21
CA THR A 58 6.46 0.94 13.63
C THR A 58 7.10 -0.10 14.52
N ARG A 59 6.94 -1.38 14.18
CA ARG A 59 7.48 -2.49 14.98
C ARG A 59 9.00 -2.43 15.13
N SER A 60 9.71 -2.19 14.05
CA SER A 60 11.17 -2.09 14.06
C SER A 60 11.68 -0.80 14.69
N SER A 61 11.05 0.34 14.40
CA SER A 61 11.49 1.64 14.91
C SER A 61 11.31 1.79 16.42
N PHE A 62 10.25 1.17 16.96
CA PHE A 62 9.92 1.26 18.39
C PHE A 62 10.20 -0.04 19.17
N SER A 63 10.77 -1.06 18.52
CA SER A 63 11.06 -2.37 19.13
C SER A 63 9.86 -2.91 19.92
N THR A 64 8.69 -2.92 19.28
CA THR A 64 7.45 -3.33 19.94
C THR A 64 7.49 -4.81 20.38
N PRO A 65 6.70 -5.23 21.37
CA PRO A 65 6.68 -6.61 21.85
C PRO A 65 6.34 -7.63 20.76
N ASP A 66 5.67 -7.21 19.70
CA ASP A 66 5.26 -8.02 18.55
C ASP A 66 6.17 -7.86 17.33
N LEU A 67 7.43 -7.46 17.50
CA LEU A 67 8.42 -7.26 16.44
C LEU A 67 8.52 -8.43 15.45
N GLN A 68 8.34 -9.65 15.93
CA GLN A 68 8.37 -10.88 15.13
C GLN A 68 7.23 -11.00 14.11
N GLN A 69 6.15 -10.24 14.26
CA GLN A 69 4.96 -10.39 13.40
C GLN A 69 5.24 -10.07 11.94
N GLN A 70 6.16 -9.16 11.63
CA GLN A 70 6.54 -8.90 10.24
C GLN A 70 7.23 -10.12 9.60
N HIS A 71 8.12 -10.78 10.32
CA HIS A 71 8.76 -12.01 9.88
C HIS A 71 7.73 -13.13 9.63
N VAL A 72 6.82 -13.33 10.59
CA VAL A 72 5.74 -14.33 10.48
C VAL A 72 4.86 -14.06 9.26
N LEU A 73 4.46 -12.80 9.05
CA LEU A 73 3.65 -12.38 7.91
C LEU A 73 4.37 -12.65 6.58
N LEU A 74 5.64 -12.23 6.45
CA LEU A 74 6.40 -12.39 5.21
C LEU A 74 6.65 -13.87 4.88
N ASN A 75 6.94 -14.71 5.86
CA ASN A 75 7.04 -16.15 5.64
C ASN A 75 5.71 -16.74 5.18
N ARG A 76 4.60 -16.32 5.78
CA ARG A 76 3.27 -16.77 5.35
C ARG A 76 2.96 -16.35 3.91
N VAL A 77 3.32 -15.14 3.51
CA VAL A 77 3.17 -14.69 2.12
C VAL A 77 4.02 -15.54 1.16
N ALA A 78 5.28 -15.83 1.52
CA ALA A 78 6.15 -16.69 0.73
C ALA A 78 5.52 -18.09 0.52
N GLU A 79 5.06 -18.74 1.59
CA GLU A 79 4.36 -20.03 1.50
C GLU A 79 3.14 -19.99 0.57
N LEU A 80 2.35 -18.91 0.64
CA LEU A 80 1.16 -18.75 -0.18
C LEU A 80 1.49 -18.54 -1.66
N VAL A 81 2.60 -17.85 -1.96
CA VAL A 81 3.12 -17.71 -3.32
C VAL A 81 3.65 -19.05 -3.83
N ASP A 82 4.48 -19.73 -3.05
CA ASP A 82 5.08 -21.03 -3.44
C ASP A 82 4.03 -22.11 -3.67
N SER A 83 2.95 -22.10 -2.90
CA SER A 83 1.80 -23.01 -3.07
C SER A 83 0.83 -22.59 -4.17
N GLY A 84 1.05 -21.46 -4.84
CA GLY A 84 0.21 -20.95 -5.92
C GLY A 84 -1.14 -20.37 -5.49
N VAL A 85 -1.36 -20.18 -4.18
CA VAL A 85 -2.57 -19.53 -3.64
C VAL A 85 -2.55 -18.03 -3.91
N LEU A 86 -1.38 -17.39 -3.77
CA LEU A 86 -1.16 -16.01 -4.17
C LEU A 86 -0.37 -15.96 -5.48
N ARG A 87 -0.77 -15.07 -6.37
CA ARG A 87 -0.01 -14.76 -7.58
C ARG A 87 1.00 -13.65 -7.27
N THR A 88 2.20 -13.81 -7.82
CA THR A 88 3.19 -12.72 -7.83
C THR A 88 2.63 -11.50 -8.56
N THR A 89 3.00 -10.32 -8.11
CA THR A 89 2.69 -9.06 -8.78
C THR A 89 3.78 -8.64 -9.77
N LEU A 90 4.68 -9.55 -10.16
CA LEU A 90 5.70 -9.31 -11.19
C LEU A 90 5.02 -8.86 -12.48
N GLY A 91 5.30 -7.64 -12.92
CA GLY A 91 4.82 -7.06 -14.17
C GLY A 91 5.85 -7.20 -15.29
N GLU A 92 6.99 -6.53 -15.15
CA GLU A 92 8.04 -6.50 -16.16
C GLU A 92 9.42 -6.78 -15.59
N ASN A 93 10.21 -7.57 -16.33
CA ASN A 93 11.63 -7.78 -16.07
C ASN A 93 12.43 -7.00 -17.14
N TYR A 94 13.20 -6.01 -16.70
CA TYR A 94 14.03 -5.17 -17.57
C TYR A 94 15.41 -5.77 -17.88
N GLY A 95 15.65 -7.01 -17.41
CA GLY A 95 16.91 -7.73 -17.62
C GLY A 95 18.00 -7.29 -16.68
N ARG A 96 19.26 -7.30 -17.15
CA ARG A 96 20.42 -7.08 -16.32
C ARG A 96 20.41 -5.72 -15.60
N ILE A 97 20.91 -5.70 -14.37
CA ILE A 97 21.13 -4.46 -13.60
C ILE A 97 22.32 -3.72 -14.21
N ASP A 98 22.01 -2.76 -15.06
CA ASP A 98 22.97 -1.80 -15.64
C ASP A 98 22.34 -0.40 -15.75
N ALA A 99 23.16 0.60 -16.06
CA ALA A 99 22.70 1.98 -16.10
C ALA A 99 21.62 2.24 -17.17
N ALA A 100 21.64 1.51 -18.29
CA ALA A 100 20.67 1.68 -19.35
C ALA A 100 19.30 1.12 -18.94
N ASN A 101 19.28 -0.09 -18.40
CA ASN A 101 18.06 -0.74 -17.93
C ASN A 101 17.47 -0.05 -16.71
N LEU A 102 18.30 0.44 -15.78
CA LEU A 102 17.85 1.25 -14.64
C LEU A 102 17.15 2.53 -15.10
N ARG A 103 17.71 3.26 -16.08
CA ARG A 103 17.03 4.46 -16.64
C ARG A 103 15.66 4.12 -17.22
N ARG A 104 15.55 3.01 -17.94
CA ARG A 104 14.28 2.58 -18.52
C ARG A 104 13.26 2.21 -17.43
N ALA A 105 13.70 1.49 -16.41
CA ALA A 105 12.86 1.10 -15.28
C ALA A 105 12.36 2.33 -14.51
N HIS A 106 13.25 3.29 -14.21
CA HIS A 106 12.89 4.56 -13.56
C HIS A 106 11.86 5.33 -14.41
N ALA A 107 12.13 5.54 -15.70
CA ALA A 107 11.21 6.25 -16.59
C ALA A 107 9.82 5.58 -16.64
N HIS A 108 9.77 4.24 -16.59
CA HIS A 108 8.50 3.52 -16.53
C HIS A 108 7.75 3.79 -15.22
N ILE A 109 8.43 3.69 -14.07
CA ILE A 109 7.80 3.96 -12.76
C ILE A 109 7.35 5.42 -12.67
N GLU A 110 8.18 6.38 -13.07
CA GLU A 110 7.87 7.82 -13.06
C GLU A 110 6.72 8.19 -14.00
N SER A 111 6.46 7.38 -15.02
CA SER A 111 5.30 7.59 -15.91
C SER A 111 3.95 7.32 -15.25
N HIS A 112 3.91 6.75 -14.04
CA HIS A 112 2.70 6.31 -13.33
C HIS A 112 1.82 5.32 -14.11
N ARG A 113 2.38 4.64 -15.13
CA ARG A 113 1.67 3.63 -15.96
C ARG A 113 2.10 2.20 -15.67
N ALA A 114 3.08 2.01 -14.78
CA ALA A 114 3.53 0.68 -14.40
C ALA A 114 2.41 -0.11 -13.72
N VAL A 115 2.16 -1.32 -14.19
CA VAL A 115 1.23 -2.27 -13.59
C VAL A 115 2.01 -3.45 -13.04
N GLY A 116 1.90 -3.68 -11.74
CA GLY A 116 2.72 -4.67 -11.04
C GLY A 116 4.13 -4.16 -10.73
N LYS A 117 5.01 -5.08 -10.37
CA LYS A 117 6.40 -4.78 -9.99
C LYS A 117 7.33 -4.81 -11.19
N VAL A 118 8.18 -3.80 -11.29
CA VAL A 118 9.31 -3.76 -12.23
C VAL A 118 10.54 -4.34 -11.54
N VAL A 119 11.19 -5.31 -12.15
CA VAL A 119 12.38 -5.96 -11.61
C VAL A 119 13.53 -5.93 -12.60
N LEU A 120 14.75 -6.05 -12.07
CA LEU A 120 15.97 -6.29 -12.82
C LEU A 120 16.72 -7.46 -12.14
N GLU A 121 17.60 -8.13 -12.86
CA GLU A 121 18.31 -9.32 -12.36
C GLU A 121 19.78 -9.35 -12.79
N GLY A 122 20.61 -9.87 -11.88
CA GLY A 122 22.05 -10.01 -12.12
C GLY A 122 22.81 -8.68 -12.13
N PHE A 123 24.12 -8.78 -12.07
CA PHE A 123 25.07 -7.66 -12.20
C PHE A 123 26.01 -7.90 -13.37
#